data_a3f9265fb7b87f0bab09b89cf750884c
#
_entry.id   a3f9265fb7b87f0bab09b89cf750884c
#
_cell.length_a   1.000
_cell.length_b   1.000
_cell.length_c   1.000
_cell.angle_alpha   90.00
_cell.angle_beta   90.00
_cell.angle_gamma   90.00
#
_symmetry.space_group_name_H-M   'P 1'
#
loop_
_entity.id
_entity.type
_entity.pdbx_description
1 polymer ?
#
loop_
_entity_poly.entity_id
_entity_poly.type
_entity_poly.pdbx_seq_one_letter_code
_entity_poly.pdbx_strand_id
1 'polypeptide(L)'
;ALSSAASDVYKRQVLADAPVSDKAKTGQARMGGICGGTAVFEGNTNYGKVEARGGGKGASEFSIGGISGMIAHDATGCRNFGDVLNNTGRENLLAHTGGLFGWATLAFTITDCALDADVVSTTLYNYDGDKGTTADPAHENSSCAGILVGRIKSKIEVTVESVKIYGKLTRTINAEGQTRTIDFTTTVPADNYLYGALQDAASKLVVEQGAITCVSTAK
;
A
#
# COMPACT_ATOMS: atom_id res chain seq x y z
N ALA A 1 25.49 -26.40 26.61
CA ALA A 1 24.96 -25.07 26.44
C ALA A 1 24.49 -24.90 24.99
N LEU A 2 23.19 -25.04 24.77
CA LEU A 2 22.60 -24.66 23.50
C LEU A 2 22.63 -23.13 23.44
N SER A 3 23.61 -22.59 22.75
CA SER A 3 23.59 -21.21 22.31
C SER A 3 22.35 -21.04 21.48
N SER A 4 21.30 -20.40 22.03
CA SER A 4 20.27 -19.78 21.21
C SER A 4 21.00 -18.70 20.41
N ALA A 5 21.33 -19.00 19.17
CA ALA A 5 21.63 -17.97 18.21
C ALA A 5 20.36 -17.10 18.16
N ALA A 6 20.38 -15.98 18.86
CA ALA A 6 19.42 -14.94 18.64
C ALA A 6 19.49 -14.66 17.15
N SER A 7 18.44 -15.01 16.44
CA SER A 7 18.27 -14.63 15.05
C SER A 7 18.25 -13.11 15.06
N ASP A 8 19.37 -12.51 14.70
CA ASP A 8 19.47 -11.08 14.46
C ASP A 8 18.54 -10.79 13.28
N VAL A 9 17.33 -10.39 13.61
CA VAL A 9 16.33 -9.98 12.61
C VAL A 9 16.85 -8.66 12.04
N TYR A 10 17.66 -8.77 10.99
CA TYR A 10 18.12 -7.61 10.26
C TYR A 10 16.89 -6.91 9.67
N LYS A 11 16.56 -5.76 10.22
CA LYS A 11 15.59 -4.83 9.64
C LYS A 11 16.19 -4.30 8.33
N ARG A 12 16.00 -5.02 7.24
CA ARG A 12 16.43 -4.57 5.93
C ARG A 12 15.49 -3.48 5.45
N GLN A 13 16.07 -2.37 5.05
CA GLN A 13 15.34 -1.29 4.39
C GLN A 13 15.36 -1.56 2.89
N VAL A 14 14.19 -1.49 2.24
CA VAL A 14 14.09 -1.43 0.78
C VAL A 14 13.97 0.04 0.41
N LEU A 15 14.99 0.55 -0.25
CA LEU A 15 15.07 1.92 -0.71
C LEU A 15 15.22 1.91 -2.23
N ALA A 16 14.37 2.63 -2.95
CA ALA A 16 14.56 2.90 -4.36
C ALA A 16 14.43 4.39 -4.65
N ASP A 17 15.41 4.90 -5.34
CA ASP A 17 15.34 6.21 -5.97
C ASP A 17 14.63 6.06 -7.31
N ALA A 18 13.52 6.76 -7.48
CA ALA A 18 12.86 6.78 -8.77
C ALA A 18 13.76 7.50 -9.79
N PRO A 19 14.08 6.87 -10.94
CA PRO A 19 14.95 7.48 -11.92
C PRO A 19 14.34 8.80 -12.42
N VAL A 20 15.15 9.85 -12.42
CA VAL A 20 14.80 11.11 -13.03
C VAL A 20 14.97 10.93 -14.54
N SER A 21 13.87 10.82 -15.26
CA SER A 21 13.91 10.79 -16.72
C SER A 21 12.87 11.74 -17.29
N ASP A 22 13.33 12.76 -17.96
CA ASP A 22 12.48 13.68 -18.71
C ASP A 22 11.79 13.01 -19.93
N LYS A 23 12.16 11.76 -20.23
CA LYS A 23 11.72 11.03 -21.43
C LYS A 23 10.94 9.75 -21.15
N ALA A 24 10.86 9.27 -19.91
CA ALA A 24 10.27 7.97 -19.64
C ALA A 24 8.74 8.04 -19.45
N LYS A 25 8.00 7.89 -20.52
CA LYS A 25 6.55 7.68 -20.50
C LYS A 25 6.13 6.23 -20.19
N THR A 26 7.06 5.30 -19.93
CA THR A 26 6.76 3.86 -19.93
C THR A 26 7.42 3.04 -18.82
N GLY A 27 8.02 3.67 -17.83
CA GLY A 27 8.64 2.95 -16.71
C GLY A 27 7.62 2.56 -15.65
N GLN A 28 7.51 1.27 -15.34
CA GLN A 28 6.80 0.78 -14.16
C GLN A 28 7.83 0.37 -13.11
N ALA A 29 7.68 0.87 -11.89
CA ALA A 29 8.48 0.45 -10.75
C ALA A 29 7.57 -0.16 -9.68
N ARG A 30 7.98 -1.30 -9.15
CA ARG A 30 7.24 -2.05 -8.14
C ARG A 30 8.16 -2.37 -6.98
N MET A 31 7.74 -2.01 -5.78
CA MET A 31 8.53 -2.18 -4.56
C MET A 31 7.71 -2.90 -3.50
N GLY A 32 8.33 -3.86 -2.86
CA GLY A 32 7.78 -4.51 -1.69
C GLY A 32 8.89 -4.90 -0.73
N GLY A 33 8.58 -5.04 0.54
CA GLY A 33 9.53 -5.50 1.54
C GLY A 33 10.00 -6.93 1.30
N ILE A 34 9.19 -7.73 0.61
CA ILE A 34 9.48 -9.12 0.25
C ILE A 34 9.70 -9.25 -1.27
N CYS A 35 8.77 -8.69 -2.08
CA CYS A 35 8.79 -8.83 -3.52
C CYS A 35 8.28 -7.57 -4.21
N GLY A 36 8.85 -7.19 -5.35
CA GLY A 36 8.31 -6.10 -6.17
C GLY A 36 7.12 -6.53 -7.05
N GLY A 37 7.12 -7.79 -7.50
CA GLY A 37 6.12 -8.34 -8.42
C GLY A 37 5.10 -9.26 -7.76
N THR A 38 4.39 -10.03 -8.59
CA THR A 38 3.41 -11.02 -8.14
C THR A 38 4.09 -12.31 -7.71
N ALA A 39 3.63 -12.87 -6.59
CA ALA A 39 3.97 -14.19 -6.11
C ALA A 39 2.79 -14.73 -5.30
N VAL A 40 2.84 -15.99 -4.91
CA VAL A 40 2.01 -16.53 -3.84
C VAL A 40 2.64 -16.09 -2.52
N PHE A 41 1.86 -15.45 -1.67
CA PHE A 41 2.32 -14.92 -0.38
C PHE A 41 1.71 -15.73 0.77
N GLU A 42 2.55 -16.51 1.44
CA GLU A 42 2.15 -17.34 2.58
C GLU A 42 3.16 -17.19 3.71
N GLY A 43 2.71 -16.73 4.87
CA GLY A 43 3.53 -16.57 6.07
C GLY A 43 4.69 -15.57 5.96
N ASN A 44 4.71 -14.72 4.96
CA ASN A 44 5.80 -13.77 4.73
C ASN A 44 5.75 -12.61 5.74
N THR A 45 6.90 -12.26 6.30
CA THR A 45 7.00 -11.16 7.25
C THR A 45 8.04 -10.14 6.82
N ASN A 46 7.63 -8.86 6.72
CA ASN A 46 8.51 -7.73 6.51
C ASN A 46 8.66 -6.94 7.82
N TYR A 47 9.91 -6.72 8.24
CA TYR A 47 10.26 -5.86 9.38
C TYR A 47 10.95 -4.57 8.94
N GLY A 48 11.33 -4.48 7.68
CA GLY A 48 12.07 -3.36 7.13
C GLY A 48 11.18 -2.29 6.55
N LYS A 49 11.58 -1.03 6.72
CA LYS A 49 10.93 0.10 6.04
C LYS A 49 11.03 -0.06 4.53
N VAL A 50 9.93 0.22 3.83
CA VAL A 50 9.87 0.29 2.36
C VAL A 50 9.69 1.76 1.98
N GLU A 51 10.65 2.35 1.30
CA GLU A 51 10.63 3.77 0.98
C GLU A 51 10.97 4.05 -0.48
N ALA A 52 10.06 4.73 -1.18
CA ALA A 52 10.32 5.33 -2.47
C ALA A 52 10.67 6.79 -2.32
N ARG A 53 11.77 7.19 -2.92
CA ARG A 53 12.27 8.58 -2.97
C ARG A 53 12.43 9.05 -4.41
N GLY A 54 12.69 10.31 -4.55
CA GLY A 54 13.05 10.93 -5.81
C GLY A 54 11.95 11.83 -6.35
N GLY A 55 12.38 12.79 -7.14
CA GLY A 55 11.54 13.77 -7.80
C GLY A 55 11.92 13.85 -9.26
N GLY A 56 10.96 14.01 -10.12
CA GLY A 56 11.18 14.24 -11.54
C GLY A 56 9.86 14.22 -12.28
N LYS A 57 9.78 14.99 -13.34
CA LYS A 57 8.63 15.01 -14.23
C LYS A 57 8.64 13.73 -15.06
N GLY A 58 7.59 12.95 -15.05
CA GLY A 58 7.47 11.78 -15.89
C GLY A 58 6.35 10.85 -15.44
N ALA A 59 5.53 10.42 -16.37
CA ALA A 59 4.45 9.46 -16.13
C ALA A 59 5.03 8.05 -15.96
N SER A 60 5.49 7.72 -14.78
CA SER A 60 5.89 6.37 -14.42
C SER A 60 4.91 5.86 -13.37
N GLU A 61 4.40 4.67 -13.59
CA GLU A 61 3.60 3.97 -12.61
C GLU A 61 4.48 3.43 -11.51
N PHE A 62 4.14 3.72 -10.27
CA PHE A 62 4.89 3.31 -9.09
C PHE A 62 3.96 2.59 -8.12
N SER A 63 4.27 1.34 -7.79
CA SER A 63 3.46 0.57 -6.85
C SER A 63 4.31 0.12 -5.67
N ILE A 64 3.89 0.49 -4.46
CA ILE A 64 4.64 0.27 -3.23
C ILE A 64 3.75 -0.45 -2.23
N GLY A 65 4.24 -1.54 -1.66
CA GLY A 65 3.58 -2.27 -0.59
C GLY A 65 4.56 -2.78 0.45
N GLY A 66 4.10 -2.94 1.68
CA GLY A 66 4.95 -3.49 2.74
C GLY A 66 5.37 -4.94 2.49
N ILE A 67 4.53 -5.73 1.86
CA ILE A 67 4.82 -7.10 1.42
C ILE A 67 5.19 -7.08 -0.05
N SER A 68 4.31 -6.58 -0.93
CA SER A 68 4.57 -6.56 -2.35
C SER A 68 4.08 -5.29 -3.03
N GLY A 69 4.85 -4.84 -4.05
CA GLY A 69 4.43 -3.76 -4.94
C GLY A 69 3.24 -4.11 -5.81
N MET A 70 3.07 -5.39 -6.16
CA MET A 70 1.95 -5.87 -6.96
C MET A 70 1.50 -7.25 -6.49
N ILE A 71 0.19 -7.50 -6.49
CA ILE A 71 -0.38 -8.79 -6.11
C ILE A 71 -1.40 -9.27 -7.15
N ALA A 72 -1.44 -10.60 -7.36
CA ALA A 72 -2.35 -11.28 -8.28
C ALA A 72 -2.79 -12.67 -7.78
N HIS A 73 -2.50 -13.01 -6.54
CA HIS A 73 -2.80 -14.30 -5.91
C HIS A 73 -3.17 -14.09 -4.45
N ASP A 74 -3.82 -15.05 -3.84
CA ASP A 74 -4.19 -15.00 -2.43
C ASP A 74 -2.98 -14.76 -1.52
N ALA A 75 -3.22 -14.07 -0.43
CA ALA A 75 -2.23 -13.77 0.58
C ALA A 75 -2.70 -14.27 1.95
N THR A 76 -1.94 -15.19 2.54
CA THR A 76 -2.29 -15.82 3.81
C THR A 76 -1.16 -15.65 4.82
N GLY A 77 -1.50 -15.24 6.05
CA GLY A 77 -0.54 -15.16 7.16
C GLY A 77 0.58 -14.12 6.98
N CYS A 78 0.43 -13.17 6.05
CA CYS A 78 1.46 -12.18 5.77
C CYS A 78 1.44 -11.06 6.81
N ARG A 79 2.63 -10.57 7.20
CA ARG A 79 2.79 -9.55 8.23
C ARG A 79 3.71 -8.43 7.77
N ASN A 80 3.26 -7.19 7.85
CA ASN A 80 4.12 -6.03 7.63
C ASN A 80 4.26 -5.22 8.93
N PHE A 81 5.48 -5.13 9.43
CA PHE A 81 5.90 -4.35 10.60
C PHE A 81 6.80 -3.17 10.24
N GLY A 82 7.07 -2.97 8.96
CA GLY A 82 7.88 -1.87 8.45
C GLY A 82 7.04 -0.80 7.80
N ASP A 83 7.33 0.47 8.10
CA ASP A 83 6.63 1.60 7.52
C ASP A 83 6.74 1.60 5.99
N VAL A 84 5.67 2.05 5.33
CA VAL A 84 5.60 2.17 3.87
C VAL A 84 5.51 3.64 3.52
N LEU A 85 6.59 4.17 2.92
CA LEU A 85 6.74 5.59 2.66
C LEU A 85 6.87 5.87 1.16
N ASN A 86 5.96 6.65 0.63
CA ASN A 86 6.04 7.17 -0.73
C ASN A 86 6.34 8.67 -0.70
N ASN A 87 7.61 9.02 -0.87
CA ASN A 87 8.14 10.39 -0.86
C ASN A 87 8.61 10.81 -2.25
N THR A 88 7.96 10.36 -3.31
CA THR A 88 8.44 10.62 -4.68
C THR A 88 8.28 12.07 -5.12
N GLY A 89 7.43 12.86 -4.49
CA GLY A 89 7.29 14.30 -4.73
C GLY A 89 6.91 14.68 -6.17
N ARG A 90 6.42 13.75 -6.97
CA ARG A 90 6.21 13.93 -8.41
C ARG A 90 4.82 14.44 -8.73
N GLU A 91 4.78 15.47 -9.55
CA GLU A 91 3.58 15.82 -10.31
C GLU A 91 3.26 14.71 -11.32
N ASN A 92 2.03 14.26 -11.37
CA ASN A 92 1.50 13.28 -12.34
C ASN A 92 2.13 11.88 -12.26
N LEU A 93 2.65 11.45 -11.13
CA LEU A 93 3.08 10.08 -10.95
C LEU A 93 1.88 9.24 -10.47
N LEU A 94 1.61 8.15 -11.20
CA LEU A 94 0.70 7.11 -10.74
C LEU A 94 1.38 6.31 -9.63
N ALA A 95 1.25 6.76 -8.40
CA ALA A 95 1.83 6.08 -7.25
C ALA A 95 0.74 5.38 -6.44
N HIS A 96 0.84 4.07 -6.36
CA HIS A 96 -0.07 3.21 -5.61
C HIS A 96 0.63 2.75 -4.34
N THR A 97 0.19 3.23 -3.19
CA THR A 97 0.82 2.94 -1.91
C THR A 97 -0.14 2.15 -1.02
N GLY A 98 0.24 0.95 -0.61
CA GLY A 98 -0.54 0.12 0.30
C GLY A 98 0.30 -0.41 1.45
N GLY A 99 -0.29 -0.53 2.62
CA GLY A 99 0.41 -1.06 3.80
C GLY A 99 0.84 -2.51 3.63
N LEU A 100 0.06 -3.31 2.88
CA LEU A 100 0.44 -4.67 2.49
C LEU A 100 0.81 -4.73 1.00
N PHE A 101 -0.05 -4.26 0.12
CA PHE A 101 0.08 -4.42 -1.33
C PHE A 101 -0.11 -3.10 -2.07
N GLY A 102 0.80 -2.78 -3.01
CA GLY A 102 0.71 -1.55 -3.78
C GLY A 102 -0.42 -1.56 -4.81
N TRP A 103 -0.47 -2.60 -5.64
CA TRP A 103 -1.44 -2.71 -6.74
C TRP A 103 -2.01 -4.13 -6.87
N ALA A 104 -3.32 -4.28 -6.74
CA ALA A 104 -4.06 -5.50 -6.99
C ALA A 104 -4.42 -5.60 -8.47
N THR A 105 -3.97 -6.65 -9.16
CA THR A 105 -4.10 -6.82 -10.61
C THR A 105 -5.04 -7.96 -11.04
N LEU A 106 -5.31 -8.89 -10.14
CA LEU A 106 -6.33 -9.93 -10.26
C LEU A 106 -7.14 -10.00 -8.96
N ALA A 107 -8.26 -10.69 -8.99
CA ALA A 107 -9.04 -11.00 -7.79
C ALA A 107 -8.22 -11.91 -6.86
N PHE A 108 -8.27 -11.62 -5.57
CA PHE A 108 -7.57 -12.40 -4.54
C PHE A 108 -8.19 -12.17 -3.15
N THR A 109 -7.82 -13.01 -2.22
CA THR A 109 -8.25 -12.96 -0.83
C THR A 109 -7.09 -12.64 0.11
N ILE A 110 -7.35 -11.85 1.14
CA ILE A 110 -6.44 -11.51 2.23
C ILE A 110 -6.93 -12.23 3.49
N THR A 111 -6.16 -13.23 3.95
CA THR A 111 -6.54 -14.09 5.08
C THR A 111 -5.43 -14.11 6.13
N ASP A 112 -5.80 -13.94 7.40
CA ASP A 112 -4.86 -13.97 8.57
C ASP A 112 -3.62 -13.10 8.40
N CYS A 113 -3.79 -11.94 7.76
CA CYS A 113 -2.69 -10.99 7.56
C CYS A 113 -2.61 -9.96 8.70
N ALA A 114 -1.48 -9.25 8.79
CA ALA A 114 -1.31 -8.17 9.76
C ALA A 114 -0.52 -6.99 9.17
N LEU A 115 -0.95 -5.79 9.55
CA LEU A 115 -0.25 -4.53 9.33
C LEU A 115 -0.02 -3.85 10.67
N ASP A 116 1.22 -3.67 11.09
CA ASP A 116 1.61 -2.89 12.27
C ASP A 116 2.69 -1.89 11.83
N ALA A 117 2.26 -0.88 11.09
CA ALA A 117 3.14 0.08 10.45
C ALA A 117 2.38 1.31 9.98
N ASP A 118 3.08 2.41 9.85
CA ASP A 118 2.54 3.61 9.22
C ASP A 118 2.65 3.53 7.70
N VAL A 119 1.60 4.01 7.03
CA VAL A 119 1.53 4.17 5.57
C VAL A 119 1.51 5.66 5.25
N VAL A 120 2.53 6.14 4.56
CA VAL A 120 2.68 7.58 4.27
C VAL A 120 2.86 7.78 2.77
N SER A 121 2.04 8.65 2.18
CA SER A 121 2.19 9.09 0.79
C SER A 121 2.18 10.61 0.72
N THR A 122 3.34 11.19 0.41
CA THR A 122 3.56 12.64 0.27
C THR A 122 3.71 13.06 -1.19
N THR A 123 3.23 12.26 -2.14
CA THR A 123 3.09 12.69 -3.54
C THR A 123 2.20 13.92 -3.61
N LEU A 124 2.28 14.68 -4.68
CA LEU A 124 1.69 16.03 -4.78
C LEU A 124 0.22 16.08 -4.31
N TYR A 125 -0.57 15.09 -4.66
CA TYR A 125 -1.83 14.79 -3.98
C TYR A 125 -2.28 13.36 -4.29
N ASN A 126 -2.92 12.74 -3.31
CA ASN A 126 -3.52 11.44 -3.46
C ASN A 126 -5.02 11.59 -3.64
N TYR A 127 -5.62 10.62 -4.35
CA TYR A 127 -7.07 10.50 -4.39
C TYR A 127 -7.60 10.37 -2.95
N ASP A 128 -8.56 11.21 -2.62
CA ASP A 128 -9.22 11.21 -1.32
C ASP A 128 -10.60 10.54 -1.46
N GLY A 129 -10.73 9.32 -0.99
CA GLY A 129 -11.90 8.46 -1.12
C GLY A 129 -13.23 9.03 -0.62
N ASP A 130 -13.23 10.22 0.03
CA ASP A 130 -14.45 10.89 0.45
C ASP A 130 -15.32 11.39 -0.72
N LYS A 131 -14.81 11.37 -1.94
CA LYS A 131 -15.54 11.84 -3.13
C LYS A 131 -16.22 10.74 -3.95
N GLY A 132 -16.46 9.60 -3.33
CA GLY A 132 -17.17 8.52 -3.96
C GLY A 132 -16.26 7.57 -4.75
N THR A 133 -16.67 6.32 -4.81
CA THR A 133 -15.96 5.19 -5.42
C THR A 133 -16.00 5.17 -6.94
N THR A 134 -16.55 6.20 -7.57
CA THR A 134 -16.56 6.30 -9.02
C THR A 134 -15.20 6.78 -9.48
N ALA A 135 -14.57 6.02 -10.37
CA ALA A 135 -13.44 6.47 -11.15
C ALA A 135 -13.82 7.83 -11.78
N ASP A 136 -13.41 8.90 -11.14
CA ASP A 136 -13.41 10.20 -11.79
C ASP A 136 -12.26 10.12 -12.82
N PRO A 137 -12.54 10.23 -14.11
CA PRO A 137 -11.51 10.22 -15.15
C PRO A 137 -10.40 11.24 -14.89
N ALA A 138 -10.69 12.32 -14.14
CA ALA A 138 -9.70 13.28 -13.69
C ALA A 138 -8.68 12.67 -12.69
N HIS A 139 -8.98 11.54 -12.07
CA HIS A 139 -8.13 10.86 -11.09
C HIS A 139 -7.46 9.59 -11.61
N GLU A 140 -7.67 9.20 -12.87
CA GLU A 140 -6.94 8.06 -13.46
C GLU A 140 -5.41 8.20 -13.35
N ASN A 141 -4.93 9.42 -13.25
CA ASN A 141 -3.51 9.78 -13.14
C ASN A 141 -3.11 10.25 -11.74
N SER A 142 -3.95 10.09 -10.73
CA SER A 142 -3.64 10.51 -9.38
C SER A 142 -2.95 9.41 -8.59
N SER A 143 -2.03 9.82 -7.72
CA SER A 143 -1.51 8.91 -6.70
C SER A 143 -2.63 8.49 -5.75
N CYS A 144 -2.49 7.31 -5.16
CA CYS A 144 -3.45 6.81 -4.20
C CYS A 144 -2.74 6.04 -3.08
N ALA A 145 -3.30 6.12 -1.88
CA ALA A 145 -2.77 5.41 -0.73
C ALA A 145 -3.89 4.81 0.11
N GLY A 146 -3.76 3.54 0.45
CA GLY A 146 -4.69 2.80 1.29
C GLY A 146 -3.99 2.04 2.41
N ILE A 147 -4.73 1.69 3.45
CA ILE A 147 -4.19 0.97 4.60
C ILE A 147 -3.71 -0.42 4.19
N LEU A 148 -4.47 -1.15 3.40
CA LEU A 148 -4.12 -2.50 2.96
C LEU A 148 -3.59 -2.52 1.52
N VAL A 149 -4.35 -1.92 0.59
CA VAL A 149 -4.07 -1.97 -0.86
C VAL A 149 -4.04 -0.55 -1.42
N GLY A 150 -3.02 -0.22 -2.21
CA GLY A 150 -2.92 1.09 -2.84
C GLY A 150 -3.95 1.29 -3.94
N ARG A 151 -4.04 0.38 -4.91
CA ARG A 151 -5.00 0.44 -6.02
C ARG A 151 -5.56 -0.93 -6.35
N ILE A 152 -6.84 -0.97 -6.68
CA ILE A 152 -7.53 -2.16 -7.18
C ILE A 152 -7.84 -1.96 -8.67
N LYS A 153 -7.34 -2.86 -9.52
CA LYS A 153 -7.49 -2.82 -10.96
C LYS A 153 -8.96 -2.97 -11.37
N SER A 154 -9.25 -2.54 -12.59
CA SER A 154 -10.56 -2.63 -13.24
C SER A 154 -11.18 -4.03 -13.16
N LYS A 155 -12.45 -4.07 -12.79
CA LYS A 155 -13.33 -5.27 -12.81
C LYS A 155 -12.84 -6.43 -11.94
N ILE A 156 -12.13 -6.16 -10.87
CA ILE A 156 -11.74 -7.20 -9.93
C ILE A 156 -12.30 -6.96 -8.53
N GLU A 157 -12.41 -8.03 -7.80
CA GLU A 157 -12.80 -8.05 -6.40
C GLU A 157 -11.61 -8.48 -5.54
N VAL A 158 -11.36 -7.73 -4.48
CA VAL A 158 -10.44 -8.11 -3.42
C VAL A 158 -11.27 -8.40 -2.17
N THR A 159 -11.13 -9.59 -1.62
CA THR A 159 -11.83 -10.00 -0.40
C THR A 159 -10.91 -9.91 0.81
N VAL A 160 -11.39 -9.36 1.92
CA VAL A 160 -10.70 -9.34 3.20
C VAL A 160 -11.47 -10.23 4.19
N GLU A 161 -10.89 -11.36 4.53
CA GLU A 161 -11.47 -12.32 5.47
C GLU A 161 -10.99 -12.13 6.90
N SER A 162 -9.70 -11.80 7.07
CA SER A 162 -9.11 -11.63 8.39
C SER A 162 -7.83 -10.81 8.33
N VAL A 163 -7.83 -9.62 8.94
CA VAL A 163 -6.64 -8.75 9.03
C VAL A 163 -6.58 -8.04 10.39
N LYS A 164 -5.40 -8.05 10.99
CA LYS A 164 -5.09 -7.23 12.17
C LYS A 164 -4.38 -5.96 11.72
N ILE A 165 -4.82 -4.80 12.17
CA ILE A 165 -4.23 -3.52 11.79
C ILE A 165 -3.85 -2.68 13.02
N TYR A 166 -2.71 -1.95 12.88
CA TYR A 166 -2.24 -0.95 13.83
C TYR A 166 -1.36 0.07 13.10
N GLY A 167 -1.59 1.36 13.31
CA GLY A 167 -0.79 2.42 12.71
C GLY A 167 -1.61 3.60 12.21
N LYS A 168 -1.06 4.32 11.24
CA LYS A 168 -1.67 5.51 10.63
C LYS A 168 -1.49 5.50 9.12
N LEU A 169 -2.51 5.97 8.40
CA LEU A 169 -2.42 6.34 7.01
C LEU A 169 -2.33 7.86 6.91
N THR A 170 -1.23 8.38 6.36
CA THR A 170 -1.06 9.82 6.09
C THR A 170 -0.88 10.04 4.59
N ARG A 171 -1.68 10.94 4.01
CA ARG A 171 -1.60 11.26 2.58
C ARG A 171 -1.81 12.75 2.32
N THR A 172 -1.10 13.29 1.34
CA THR A 172 -1.35 14.62 0.80
C THR A 172 -2.59 14.58 -0.08
N ILE A 173 -3.57 15.46 0.18
CA ILE A 173 -4.90 15.40 -0.44
C ILE A 173 -5.16 16.46 -1.51
N ASN A 174 -4.30 17.45 -1.63
CA ASN A 174 -4.46 18.53 -2.62
C ASN A 174 -3.13 19.17 -3.01
N ALA A 175 -3.18 20.02 -4.01
CA ALA A 175 -2.00 20.70 -4.55
C ALA A 175 -1.33 21.68 -3.56
N GLU A 176 -2.04 22.16 -2.56
CA GLU A 176 -1.52 23.04 -1.50
C GLU A 176 -0.71 22.26 -0.44
N GLY A 177 -0.62 20.94 -0.57
CA GLY A 177 0.15 20.11 0.34
C GLY A 177 -0.56 19.80 1.67
N GLN A 178 -1.87 20.01 1.76
CA GLN A 178 -2.64 19.58 2.93
C GLN A 178 -2.58 18.07 3.07
N THR A 179 -2.51 17.59 4.32
CA THR A 179 -2.45 16.17 4.60
C THR A 179 -3.70 15.73 5.35
N ARG A 180 -4.11 14.48 5.10
CA ARG A 180 -5.11 13.77 5.90
C ARG A 180 -4.43 12.59 6.58
N THR A 181 -4.68 12.45 7.89
CA THR A 181 -4.22 11.31 8.66
C THR A 181 -5.42 10.54 9.20
N ILE A 182 -5.45 9.26 8.93
CA ILE A 182 -6.41 8.29 9.46
C ILE A 182 -5.68 7.43 10.47
N ASP A 183 -6.09 7.54 11.73
CA ASP A 183 -5.53 6.74 12.81
C ASP A 183 -6.36 5.46 12.97
N PHE A 184 -5.71 4.31 12.86
CA PHE A 184 -6.33 3.00 13.04
C PHE A 184 -5.68 2.20 14.19
N THR A 185 -5.13 2.91 15.18
CA THR A 185 -4.54 2.27 16.36
C THR A 185 -5.59 1.74 17.33
N THR A 186 -6.79 2.34 17.37
CA THR A 186 -7.86 1.98 18.31
C THR A 186 -9.22 1.74 17.66
N THR A 187 -9.41 2.23 16.46
CA THR A 187 -10.72 2.19 15.78
C THR A 187 -10.55 1.68 14.36
N VAL A 188 -11.38 0.71 13.97
CA VAL A 188 -11.42 0.22 12.58
C VAL A 188 -11.87 1.38 11.69
N PRO A 189 -11.04 1.74 10.68
CA PRO A 189 -11.40 2.81 9.77
C PRO A 189 -12.56 2.40 8.85
N ALA A 190 -13.19 3.37 8.22
CA ALA A 190 -14.17 3.08 7.17
C ALA A 190 -13.51 2.35 5.99
N ASP A 191 -14.26 1.49 5.31
CA ASP A 191 -13.75 0.61 4.25
C ASP A 191 -13.03 1.34 3.11
N ASN A 192 -13.45 2.57 2.81
CA ASN A 192 -12.84 3.40 1.78
C ASN A 192 -11.40 3.86 2.10
N TYR A 193 -10.92 3.66 3.33
CA TYR A 193 -9.52 3.90 3.69
C TYR A 193 -8.65 2.64 3.61
N LEU A 194 -9.26 1.46 3.50
CA LEU A 194 -8.54 0.19 3.38
C LEU A 194 -7.86 0.06 2.02
N TYR A 195 -8.38 0.73 1.02
CA TYR A 195 -7.75 0.87 -0.31
C TYR A 195 -7.54 2.35 -0.66
N GLY A 196 -6.60 2.61 -1.57
CA GLY A 196 -6.32 3.98 -2.03
C GLY A 196 -7.27 4.41 -3.15
N ALA A 197 -7.47 3.56 -4.15
CA ALA A 197 -8.41 3.81 -5.25
C ALA A 197 -8.93 2.53 -5.90
N LEU A 198 -10.14 2.58 -6.40
CA LEU A 198 -10.72 1.62 -7.34
C LEU A 198 -10.50 2.16 -8.77
N GLN A 199 -10.06 1.31 -9.69
CA GLN A 199 -9.82 1.75 -11.07
C GLN A 199 -11.12 2.05 -11.82
N ASP A 200 -12.21 1.37 -11.48
CA ASP A 200 -13.54 1.63 -12.01
C ASP A 200 -14.66 1.23 -11.02
N ALA A 201 -15.90 1.53 -11.38
CA ALA A 201 -17.07 1.23 -10.55
C ALA A 201 -17.38 -0.28 -10.42
N ALA A 202 -16.79 -1.13 -11.25
CA ALA A 202 -16.96 -2.59 -11.17
C ALA A 202 -15.87 -3.25 -10.29
N SER A 203 -14.86 -2.47 -9.85
CA SER A 203 -13.85 -2.92 -8.91
C SER A 203 -14.37 -2.73 -7.49
N LYS A 204 -14.03 -3.63 -6.58
CA LYS A 204 -14.43 -3.50 -5.17
C LYS A 204 -13.47 -4.17 -4.22
N LEU A 205 -13.47 -3.66 -2.99
CA LEU A 205 -12.95 -4.36 -1.82
C LEU A 205 -14.16 -4.83 -1.02
N VAL A 206 -14.22 -6.11 -0.74
CA VAL A 206 -15.25 -6.75 0.10
C VAL A 206 -14.64 -7.08 1.44
N VAL A 207 -15.20 -6.57 2.52
CA VAL A 207 -14.74 -6.82 3.88
C VAL A 207 -15.79 -7.72 4.55
N GLU A 208 -15.40 -8.93 4.95
CA GLU A 208 -16.28 -9.79 5.70
C GLU A 208 -16.56 -9.22 7.09
N GLN A 209 -17.73 -9.57 7.63
CA GLN A 209 -18.13 -9.08 8.94
C GLN A 209 -17.11 -9.48 10.02
N GLY A 210 -16.52 -8.50 10.70
CA GLY A 210 -15.50 -8.72 11.72
C GLY A 210 -14.12 -9.10 11.19
N ALA A 211 -13.90 -9.03 9.88
CA ALA A 211 -12.61 -9.36 9.27
C ALA A 211 -11.47 -8.45 9.71
N ILE A 212 -11.74 -7.21 10.10
CA ILE A 212 -10.72 -6.25 10.50
C ILE A 212 -10.76 -6.00 12.00
N THR A 213 -9.59 -6.11 12.63
CA THR A 213 -9.40 -5.85 14.06
C THR A 213 -8.25 -4.89 14.28
N CYS A 214 -8.48 -3.81 15.03
CA CYS A 214 -7.39 -3.00 15.54
C CYS A 214 -6.75 -3.71 16.73
N VAL A 215 -5.43 -3.86 16.69
CA VAL A 215 -4.68 -4.54 17.74
C VAL A 215 -3.48 -3.69 18.11
N SER A 216 -3.27 -3.49 19.40
CA SER A 216 -2.00 -3.00 19.89
C SER A 216 -1.03 -4.19 19.87
N THR A 217 -0.22 -4.32 18.83
CA THR A 217 0.85 -5.31 18.83
C THR A 217 2.10 -4.64 19.38
N ALA A 218 2.64 -5.19 20.45
CA ALA A 218 4.00 -4.87 20.81
C ALA A 218 4.91 -5.48 19.71
N LYS A 219 5.70 -4.64 19.05
CA LYS A 219 6.81 -5.10 18.20
C LYS A 219 7.79 -5.92 19.01
#